data_2f38e56451a535ee748c7fa5cde9ba13
#
_entry.id   2f38e56451a535ee748c7fa5cde9ba13
#
_cell.length_a   1.000
_cell.length_b   1.000
_cell.length_c   1.000
_cell.angle_alpha   90.00
_cell.angle_beta   90.00
_cell.angle_gamma   90.00
#
_symmetry.space_group_name_H-M   'P 1'
#
loop_
_entity.id
_entity.type
_entity.pdbx_description
1 polymer ?
#
loop_
_entity_poly.entity_id
_entity_poly.type
_entity_poly.pdbx_seq_one_letter_code
_entity_poly.pdbx_strand_id
1 'polypeptide(L)'
;SVFFLDISDLQTTIFDTSIVNLFFSDNAADAEVTGLEGDITWAPTGNLTMGAAFSFLDTEITDALTPSTDVQEGLDLAYAPEFQGNVWMRYEWTMGNGWMAHVMPSISHSGKSYSDIITINRMEVPSWTMANVTAGVSSDKWMVEAFVTNLTDEQVVTGANYVNDRERLALAPPTTLGVRVSFDF
;
A
#
# COMPACT_ATOMS: atom_id res chain seq x y z
N SER A 1 2.79 -4.44 17.13
CA SER A 1 3.69 -5.59 17.37
C SER A 1 5.11 -5.28 16.93
N VAL A 2 6.07 -6.05 17.43
CA VAL A 2 7.45 -6.14 16.92
C VAL A 2 7.64 -7.59 16.53
N PHE A 3 8.20 -7.84 15.36
CA PHE A 3 8.38 -9.21 14.86
C PHE A 3 9.70 -9.37 14.11
N PHE A 4 10.15 -10.59 14.05
CA PHE A 4 11.25 -11.08 13.24
C PHE A 4 10.80 -12.34 12.50
N LEU A 5 11.05 -12.37 11.20
CA LEU A 5 10.77 -13.51 10.34
C LEU A 5 12.07 -13.95 9.67
N ASP A 6 12.33 -15.24 9.71
CA ASP A 6 13.36 -15.93 8.97
C ASP A 6 12.66 -16.76 7.89
N ILE A 7 12.96 -16.50 6.64
CA ILE A 7 12.30 -17.09 5.47
C ILE A 7 13.35 -17.90 4.72
N SER A 8 13.19 -19.21 4.75
CA SER A 8 14.03 -20.12 3.97
C SER A 8 13.31 -20.53 2.69
N ASP A 9 14.09 -20.79 1.65
CA ASP A 9 13.59 -21.30 0.37
C ASP A 9 12.51 -20.37 -0.28
N LEU A 10 12.73 -19.06 -0.26
CA LEU A 10 11.83 -18.11 -0.90
C LEU A 10 11.71 -18.40 -2.40
N GLN A 11 10.50 -18.74 -2.83
CA GLN A 11 10.24 -19.12 -4.22
C GLN A 11 9.89 -17.90 -5.07
N THR A 12 10.50 -17.86 -6.25
CA THR A 12 10.12 -16.88 -7.29
C THR A 12 10.13 -17.53 -8.67
N THR A 13 9.63 -16.81 -9.65
CA THR A 13 9.68 -17.21 -11.06
C THR A 13 10.98 -16.73 -11.66
N ILE A 14 11.82 -17.67 -12.07
CA ILE A 14 13.12 -17.43 -12.71
C ILE A 14 12.97 -17.63 -14.22
N PHE A 15 13.69 -16.82 -14.98
CA PHE A 15 13.76 -16.91 -16.43
C PHE A 15 15.00 -17.68 -16.85
N ASP A 16 14.83 -18.80 -17.56
CA ASP A 16 15.94 -19.54 -18.14
C ASP A 16 16.41 -18.85 -19.43
N THR A 17 17.55 -18.20 -19.37
CA THR A 17 18.15 -17.52 -20.53
C THR A 17 18.63 -18.45 -21.63
N SER A 18 18.78 -19.75 -21.36
CA SER A 18 19.21 -20.75 -22.33
C SER A 18 18.09 -21.29 -23.22
N ILE A 19 16.85 -21.16 -22.78
CA ILE A 19 15.65 -21.64 -23.47
C ILE A 19 14.64 -20.50 -23.64
N VAL A 20 14.31 -20.17 -24.87
CA VAL A 20 13.38 -19.09 -25.20
C VAL A 20 12.02 -19.33 -24.56
N ASN A 21 11.54 -18.33 -23.77
CA ASN A 21 10.26 -18.32 -23.07
C ASN A 21 10.07 -19.43 -22.01
N LEU A 22 11.14 -19.96 -21.43
CA LEU A 22 11.01 -20.86 -20.30
C LEU A 22 11.03 -20.07 -18.99
N PHE A 23 9.94 -20.18 -18.25
CA PHE A 23 9.81 -19.71 -16.88
C PHE A 23 9.62 -20.93 -15.99
N PHE A 24 10.29 -20.95 -14.85
CA PHE A 24 10.10 -21.97 -13.83
C PHE A 24 10.12 -21.33 -12.44
N SER A 25 9.44 -21.95 -11.51
CA SER A 25 9.51 -21.53 -10.11
C SER A 25 10.54 -22.35 -9.40
N ASP A 26 11.44 -21.69 -8.69
CA ASP A 26 12.49 -22.33 -7.91
C ASP A 26 12.74 -21.56 -6.62
N ASN A 27 13.44 -22.18 -5.68
CA ASN A 27 13.94 -21.55 -4.48
C ASN A 27 15.07 -20.58 -4.87
N ALA A 28 14.83 -19.30 -4.67
CA ALA A 28 15.73 -18.26 -5.19
C ALA A 28 16.62 -17.67 -4.11
N ALA A 29 16.14 -17.60 -2.87
CA ALA A 29 16.83 -16.90 -1.80
C ALA A 29 16.34 -17.35 -0.42
N ASP A 30 17.16 -17.06 0.59
CA ASP A 30 16.74 -16.93 1.97
C ASP A 30 16.65 -15.43 2.32
N ALA A 31 15.79 -15.07 3.25
CA ALA A 31 15.57 -13.67 3.60
C ALA A 31 15.19 -13.50 5.06
N GLU A 32 15.51 -12.34 5.61
CA GLU A 32 15.09 -11.92 6.94
C GLU A 32 14.20 -10.68 6.85
N VAL A 33 13.22 -10.61 7.76
CA VAL A 33 12.34 -9.43 7.91
C VAL A 33 12.26 -9.07 9.37
N THR A 34 12.66 -7.85 9.72
CA THR A 34 12.42 -7.26 11.02
C THR A 34 11.37 -6.15 10.88
N GLY A 35 10.39 -6.14 11.76
CA GLY A 35 9.30 -5.19 11.65
C GLY A 35 8.75 -4.67 12.96
N LEU A 36 8.25 -3.44 12.88
CA LEU A 36 7.45 -2.79 13.90
C LEU A 36 6.16 -2.29 13.25
N GLU A 37 5.03 -2.75 13.71
CA GLU A 37 3.72 -2.30 13.25
C GLU A 37 2.81 -1.93 14.41
N GLY A 38 1.89 -1.04 14.16
CA GLY A 38 0.92 -0.63 15.16
C GLY A 38 -0.23 0.17 14.57
N ASP A 39 -1.32 0.18 15.32
CA ASP A 39 -2.47 1.02 15.07
C ASP A 39 -2.99 1.64 16.37
N ILE A 40 -3.63 2.77 16.24
CA ILE A 40 -4.29 3.47 17.32
C ILE A 40 -5.58 4.11 16.83
N THR A 41 -6.63 3.99 17.63
CA THR A 41 -7.86 4.76 17.47
C THR A 41 -8.13 5.54 18.75
N TRP A 42 -8.39 6.81 18.64
CA TRP A 42 -8.60 7.73 19.75
C TRP A 42 -9.82 8.62 19.50
N ALA A 43 -10.71 8.70 20.48
CA ALA A 43 -11.88 9.55 20.46
C ALA A 43 -11.78 10.61 21.59
N PRO A 44 -11.09 11.74 21.34
CA PRO A 44 -10.89 12.78 22.36
C PRO A 44 -12.18 13.48 22.80
N THR A 45 -13.20 13.48 21.94
CA THR A 45 -14.52 14.00 22.23
C THR A 45 -15.59 13.07 21.66
N GLY A 46 -16.87 13.28 22.03
CA GLY A 46 -17.99 12.54 21.45
C GLY A 46 -18.22 12.79 19.94
N ASN A 47 -17.57 13.82 19.39
CA ASN A 47 -17.74 14.25 18.01
C ASN A 47 -16.52 14.00 17.13
N LEU A 48 -15.37 13.66 17.71
CA LEU A 48 -14.11 13.49 17.00
C LEU A 48 -13.53 12.12 17.29
N THR A 49 -13.30 11.36 16.22
CA THR A 49 -12.53 10.11 16.24
C THR A 49 -11.36 10.24 15.29
N MET A 50 -10.19 9.80 15.71
CA MET A 50 -8.95 9.81 14.92
C MET A 50 -8.34 8.42 14.93
N GLY A 51 -7.64 8.08 13.88
CA GLY A 51 -6.90 6.84 13.80
C GLY A 51 -5.60 7.01 13.03
N ALA A 52 -4.64 6.19 13.38
CA ALA A 52 -3.39 6.04 12.67
C ALA A 52 -2.98 4.57 12.66
N ALA A 53 -2.39 4.13 11.55
CA ALA A 53 -1.73 2.85 11.43
C ALA A 53 -0.39 3.06 10.75
N PHE A 54 0.61 2.27 11.13
CA PHE A 54 1.94 2.35 10.57
C PHE A 54 2.64 1.00 10.58
N SER A 55 3.57 0.83 9.65
CA SER A 55 4.50 -0.28 9.58
C SER A 55 5.89 0.25 9.23
N PHE A 56 6.89 -0.18 9.97
CA PHE A 56 8.30 -0.06 9.64
C PHE A 56 8.84 -1.46 9.39
N LEU A 57 9.46 -1.66 8.23
CA LEU A 57 10.05 -2.92 7.81
C LEU A 57 11.51 -2.71 7.45
N ASP A 58 12.33 -3.64 7.89
CA ASP A 58 13.69 -3.84 7.41
C ASP A 58 13.75 -5.25 6.84
N THR A 59 14.07 -5.37 5.57
CA THR A 59 14.05 -6.64 4.84
C THR A 59 15.36 -6.84 4.11
N GLU A 60 15.92 -8.03 4.16
CA GLU A 60 17.19 -8.34 3.52
C GLU A 60 17.20 -9.76 2.96
N ILE A 61 17.70 -9.92 1.76
CA ILE A 61 18.07 -11.23 1.21
C ILE A 61 19.39 -11.64 1.84
N THR A 62 19.37 -12.71 2.62
CA THR A 62 20.51 -13.17 3.41
C THR A 62 21.37 -14.21 2.69
N ASP A 63 20.76 -15.01 1.80
CA ASP A 63 21.48 -15.98 0.98
C ASP A 63 20.82 -16.09 -0.41
N ALA A 64 21.65 -16.06 -1.45
CA ALA A 64 21.19 -16.22 -2.83
C ALA A 64 21.40 -17.69 -3.27
N LEU A 65 20.30 -18.40 -3.45
CA LEU A 65 20.28 -19.81 -3.84
C LEU A 65 20.41 -20.00 -5.38
N THR A 66 20.38 -18.90 -6.13
CA THR A 66 20.54 -18.85 -7.60
C THR A 66 21.82 -18.10 -7.97
N PRO A 67 22.25 -18.12 -9.25
CA PRO A 67 23.38 -17.32 -9.69
C PRO A 67 23.21 -15.83 -9.33
N SER A 68 24.28 -15.17 -8.93
CA SER A 68 24.31 -13.77 -8.49
C SER A 68 23.85 -12.75 -9.54
N THR A 69 23.68 -13.17 -10.77
CA THR A 69 23.07 -12.38 -11.85
C THR A 69 21.56 -12.28 -11.71
N ASP A 70 20.95 -13.21 -10.98
CA ASP A 70 19.49 -13.29 -10.82
C ASP A 70 19.05 -12.69 -9.49
N VAL A 71 19.69 -13.08 -8.38
CA VAL A 71 19.42 -12.58 -7.03
C VAL A 71 20.71 -12.15 -6.36
N GLN A 72 20.69 -11.12 -5.54
CA GLN A 72 21.84 -10.63 -4.78
C GLN A 72 21.50 -10.50 -3.30
N GLU A 73 22.44 -10.95 -2.45
CA GLU A 73 22.41 -10.71 -1.01
C GLU A 73 22.47 -9.22 -0.69
N GLY A 74 21.82 -8.82 0.40
CA GLY A 74 21.76 -7.43 0.85
C GLY A 74 20.71 -6.58 0.15
N LEU A 75 19.89 -7.16 -0.76
CA LEU A 75 18.78 -6.45 -1.38
C LEU A 75 17.49 -6.63 -0.57
N ASP A 76 16.66 -5.58 -0.60
CA ASP A 76 15.32 -5.62 0.01
C ASP A 76 14.40 -6.57 -0.75
N LEU A 77 13.42 -7.11 -0.05
CA LEU A 77 12.33 -7.88 -0.64
C LEU A 77 11.44 -7.00 -1.56
N ALA A 78 10.77 -7.68 -2.49
CA ALA A 78 9.86 -7.01 -3.41
C ALA A 78 8.63 -6.42 -2.67
N TYR A 79 8.23 -5.20 -3.06
CA TYR A 79 7.07 -4.49 -2.51
C TYR A 79 7.07 -4.34 -0.99
N ALA A 80 8.24 -4.30 -0.38
CA ALA A 80 8.45 -4.12 1.04
C ALA A 80 9.09 -2.75 1.34
N PRO A 81 8.34 -1.65 1.37
CA PRO A 81 8.87 -0.34 1.71
C PRO A 81 9.26 -0.28 3.19
N GLU A 82 10.34 0.43 3.51
CA GLU A 82 10.79 0.62 4.90
C GLU A 82 9.72 1.26 5.80
N PHE A 83 8.86 2.10 5.23
CA PHE A 83 7.77 2.74 5.97
C PHE A 83 6.48 2.80 5.17
N GLN A 84 5.39 2.44 5.82
CA GLN A 84 4.02 2.73 5.39
C GLN A 84 3.22 3.31 6.53
N GLY A 85 2.32 4.23 6.24
CA GLY A 85 1.46 4.80 7.26
C GLY A 85 0.19 5.40 6.70
N ASN A 86 -0.83 5.42 7.55
CA ASN A 86 -2.10 6.06 7.28
C ASN A 86 -2.56 6.81 8.53
N VAL A 87 -3.10 8.00 8.32
CA VAL A 87 -3.76 8.79 9.37
C VAL A 87 -5.09 9.26 8.85
N TRP A 88 -6.12 9.17 9.67
CA TRP A 88 -7.44 9.67 9.36
C TRP A 88 -8.07 10.31 10.58
N MET A 89 -9.04 11.20 10.35
CA MET A 89 -9.91 11.72 11.39
C MET A 89 -11.35 11.77 10.88
N ARG A 90 -12.31 11.61 11.76
CA ARG A 90 -13.75 11.77 11.51
C ARG A 90 -14.32 12.74 12.53
N TYR A 91 -14.87 13.82 12.03
CA TYR A 91 -15.62 14.79 12.84
C TYR A 91 -17.09 14.74 12.47
N GLU A 92 -17.94 14.58 13.49
CA GLU A 92 -19.38 14.43 13.34
C GLU A 92 -20.12 15.49 14.15
N TRP A 93 -21.23 15.98 13.63
CA TRP A 93 -22.09 16.91 14.36
C TRP A 93 -23.54 16.75 13.94
N THR A 94 -24.49 17.05 14.90
CA THR A 94 -25.92 17.08 14.63
C THR A 94 -26.28 18.41 14.00
N MET A 95 -27.01 18.38 12.90
CA MET A 95 -27.57 19.56 12.25
C MET A 95 -28.89 19.96 12.90
N GLY A 96 -29.31 21.22 12.68
CA GLY A 96 -30.56 21.76 13.28
C GLY A 96 -31.84 21.01 12.89
N ASN A 97 -31.82 20.22 11.81
CA ASN A 97 -32.93 19.38 11.36
C ASN A 97 -32.88 17.93 11.92
N GLY A 98 -31.93 17.62 12.81
CA GLY A 98 -31.76 16.31 13.41
C GLY A 98 -30.91 15.35 12.58
N TRP A 99 -30.43 15.76 11.41
CA TRP A 99 -29.49 14.96 10.61
C TRP A 99 -28.09 15.00 11.21
N MET A 100 -27.32 13.93 11.00
CA MET A 100 -25.92 13.87 11.34
C MET A 100 -25.09 14.26 10.12
N ALA A 101 -24.16 15.18 10.30
CA ALA A 101 -23.17 15.50 9.29
C ALA A 101 -21.80 14.99 9.73
N HIS A 102 -20.94 14.65 8.77
CA HIS A 102 -19.56 14.27 9.04
C HIS A 102 -18.60 14.75 7.96
N VAL A 103 -17.33 14.86 8.35
CA VAL A 103 -16.19 15.02 7.45
C VAL A 103 -15.08 14.08 7.88
N MET A 104 -14.43 13.43 6.90
CA MET A 104 -13.37 12.45 7.15
C MET A 104 -12.24 12.63 6.15
N PRO A 105 -11.23 13.48 6.43
CA PRO A 105 -9.97 13.50 5.73
C PRO A 105 -9.10 12.32 6.13
N SER A 106 -8.26 11.86 5.20
CA SER A 106 -7.22 10.87 5.44
C SER A 106 -5.99 11.15 4.58
N ILE A 107 -4.84 10.72 5.08
CA ILE A 107 -3.56 10.75 4.37
C ILE A 107 -2.93 9.38 4.50
N SER A 108 -2.47 8.84 3.38
CA SER A 108 -1.70 7.60 3.31
C SER A 108 -0.35 7.86 2.66
N HIS A 109 0.68 7.23 3.19
CA HIS A 109 2.04 7.30 2.65
C HIS A 109 2.64 5.90 2.54
N SER A 110 3.41 5.68 1.48
CA SER A 110 4.30 4.53 1.34
C SER A 110 5.67 5.02 0.92
N GLY A 111 6.70 4.53 1.56
CA GLY A 111 8.09 4.70 1.14
C GLY A 111 8.35 4.05 -0.21
N LYS A 112 9.52 4.28 -0.76
CA LYS A 112 9.96 3.57 -1.98
C LYS A 112 10.06 2.07 -1.70
N SER A 113 9.88 1.28 -2.74
CA SER A 113 10.10 -0.17 -2.73
C SER A 113 10.61 -0.63 -4.09
N TYR A 114 10.73 -1.92 -4.27
CA TYR A 114 11.17 -2.50 -5.54
C TYR A 114 10.18 -3.55 -6.02
N SER A 115 10.09 -3.72 -7.34
CA SER A 115 9.08 -4.59 -7.95
C SER A 115 9.41 -6.09 -7.89
N ASP A 116 10.67 -6.44 -7.73
CA ASP A 116 11.15 -7.84 -7.82
C ASP A 116 12.41 -8.04 -6.98
N ILE A 117 12.70 -9.29 -6.62
CA ILE A 117 14.00 -9.71 -6.09
C ILE A 117 14.97 -10.07 -7.21
N ILE A 118 14.47 -10.39 -8.41
CA ILE A 118 15.29 -10.70 -9.59
C ILE A 118 15.89 -9.40 -10.15
N THR A 119 17.19 -9.30 -10.15
CA THR A 119 17.92 -8.04 -10.43
C THR A 119 17.59 -7.43 -11.78
N ILE A 120 17.46 -8.24 -12.83
CA ILE A 120 17.13 -7.76 -14.18
C ILE A 120 15.71 -7.19 -14.29
N ASN A 121 14.79 -7.63 -13.42
CA ASN A 121 13.39 -7.21 -13.38
C ASN A 121 13.12 -6.16 -12.30
N ARG A 122 14.13 -5.87 -11.46
CA ARG A 122 14.00 -5.01 -10.29
C ARG A 122 13.88 -3.55 -10.70
N MET A 123 12.69 -3.00 -10.56
CA MET A 123 12.38 -1.60 -10.81
C MET A 123 12.08 -0.90 -9.49
N GLU A 124 12.54 0.33 -9.35
CA GLU A 124 12.14 1.15 -8.21
C GLU A 124 10.66 1.55 -8.36
N VAL A 125 9.89 1.31 -7.33
CA VAL A 125 8.53 1.83 -7.13
C VAL A 125 8.66 3.07 -6.24
N PRO A 126 8.45 4.28 -6.78
CA PRO A 126 8.65 5.52 -6.04
C PRO A 126 7.76 5.64 -4.80
N SER A 127 8.23 6.34 -3.78
CA SER A 127 7.41 6.73 -2.65
C SER A 127 6.26 7.64 -3.08
N TRP A 128 5.14 7.56 -2.39
CA TRP A 128 3.97 8.38 -2.66
C TRP A 128 3.23 8.80 -1.40
N THR A 129 2.48 9.88 -1.52
CA THR A 129 1.57 10.36 -0.47
C THR A 129 0.24 10.76 -1.08
N MET A 130 -0.82 10.13 -0.63
CA MET A 130 -2.18 10.36 -1.14
C MET A 130 -3.08 10.93 -0.04
N ALA A 131 -3.77 12.02 -0.34
CA ALA A 131 -4.78 12.61 0.52
C ALA A 131 -6.19 12.36 -0.04
N ASN A 132 -7.13 12.06 0.86
CA ASN A 132 -8.53 11.85 0.53
C ASN A 132 -9.43 12.62 1.49
N VAL A 133 -10.63 12.96 1.04
CA VAL A 133 -11.67 13.57 1.88
C VAL A 133 -13.03 12.98 1.54
N THR A 134 -13.76 12.58 2.56
CA THR A 134 -15.18 12.23 2.46
C THR A 134 -15.98 13.17 3.36
N ALA A 135 -17.12 13.66 2.89
CA ALA A 135 -18.04 14.43 3.69
C ALA A 135 -19.49 14.02 3.36
N GLY A 136 -20.33 13.94 4.35
CA GLY A 136 -21.69 13.47 4.13
C GLY A 136 -22.66 13.88 5.20
N VAL A 137 -23.92 13.57 4.93
CA VAL A 137 -25.04 13.73 5.85
C VAL A 137 -25.86 12.46 5.90
N SER A 138 -26.38 12.14 7.07
CA SER A 138 -27.22 10.96 7.27
C SER A 138 -28.43 11.26 8.16
N SER A 139 -29.50 10.51 7.94
CA SER A 139 -30.66 10.41 8.77
C SER A 139 -30.97 8.94 9.07
N ASP A 140 -32.06 8.61 9.74
CA ASP A 140 -32.44 7.22 10.02
C ASP A 140 -32.57 6.34 8.78
N LYS A 141 -32.86 6.93 7.61
CA LYS A 141 -33.11 6.20 6.37
C LYS A 141 -32.13 6.55 5.23
N TRP A 142 -31.53 7.71 5.24
CA TRP A 142 -30.73 8.21 4.15
C TRP A 142 -29.30 8.50 4.58
N MET A 143 -28.37 8.14 3.73
CA MET A 143 -26.99 8.62 3.78
C MET A 143 -26.61 9.16 2.40
N VAL A 144 -26.05 10.35 2.37
CA VAL A 144 -25.51 11.00 1.17
C VAL A 144 -24.09 11.45 1.48
N GLU A 145 -23.12 10.93 0.74
CA GLU A 145 -21.69 11.26 0.89
C GLU A 145 -21.11 11.74 -0.44
N ALA A 146 -20.36 12.82 -0.40
CA ALA A 146 -19.43 13.20 -1.46
C ALA A 146 -18.01 12.84 -1.05
N PHE A 147 -17.20 12.39 -2.00
CA PHE A 147 -15.80 12.05 -1.74
C PHE A 147 -14.89 12.57 -2.84
N VAL A 148 -13.66 12.86 -2.44
CA VAL A 148 -12.53 13.09 -3.33
C VAL A 148 -11.41 12.15 -2.90
N THR A 149 -10.94 11.32 -3.80
CA THR A 149 -9.74 10.50 -3.61
C THR A 149 -8.60 11.07 -4.43
N ASN A 150 -7.37 10.89 -3.93
CA ASN A 150 -6.17 11.43 -4.55
C ASN A 150 -6.30 12.96 -4.80
N LEU A 151 -6.56 13.71 -3.73
CA LEU A 151 -6.83 15.15 -3.78
C LEU A 151 -5.69 15.97 -4.42
N THR A 152 -4.46 15.49 -4.30
CA THR A 152 -3.26 16.13 -4.81
C THR A 152 -2.91 15.74 -6.24
N ASP A 153 -3.70 14.85 -6.86
CA ASP A 153 -3.47 14.25 -8.18
C ASP A 153 -2.07 13.62 -8.30
N GLU A 154 -1.65 12.93 -7.24
CA GLU A 154 -0.37 12.23 -7.19
C GLU A 154 -0.36 11.07 -8.19
N GLN A 155 0.71 10.94 -8.95
CA GLN A 155 0.90 9.83 -9.87
C GLN A 155 1.49 8.62 -9.14
N VAL A 156 0.62 7.84 -8.49
CA VAL A 156 1.03 6.72 -7.65
C VAL A 156 1.23 5.46 -8.49
N VAL A 157 2.46 4.95 -8.49
CA VAL A 157 2.79 3.65 -9.06
C VAL A 157 2.45 2.57 -8.02
N THR A 158 1.46 1.72 -8.32
CA THR A 158 1.00 0.63 -7.45
C THR A 158 1.62 -0.71 -7.80
N GLY A 159 2.28 -0.81 -8.93
CA GLY A 159 2.99 -2.00 -9.39
C GLY A 159 3.85 -1.70 -10.60
N ALA A 160 4.93 -2.44 -10.72
CA ALA A 160 5.86 -2.36 -11.84
C ALA A 160 6.30 -3.77 -12.22
N ASN A 161 6.43 -4.06 -13.49
CA ASN A 161 6.99 -5.32 -13.96
C ASN A 161 7.56 -5.17 -15.38
N TYR A 162 8.47 -6.10 -15.75
CA TYR A 162 8.94 -6.25 -17.13
C TYR A 162 8.13 -7.35 -17.84
N VAL A 163 7.66 -7.05 -19.04
CA VAL A 163 7.05 -8.05 -19.92
C VAL A 163 7.61 -7.86 -21.32
N ASN A 164 8.34 -8.87 -21.84
CA ASN A 164 9.00 -8.82 -23.16
C ASN A 164 9.90 -7.56 -23.32
N ASP A 165 10.79 -7.34 -22.38
CA ASP A 165 11.75 -6.21 -22.32
C ASP A 165 11.08 -4.82 -22.32
N ARG A 166 9.84 -4.75 -21.88
CA ARG A 166 9.09 -3.50 -21.70
C ARG A 166 8.66 -3.31 -20.27
N GLU A 167 8.96 -2.15 -19.75
CA GLU A 167 8.44 -1.70 -18.47
C GLU A 167 6.92 -1.52 -18.55
N ARG A 168 6.23 -2.03 -17.55
CA ARG A 168 4.80 -1.82 -17.36
C ARG A 168 4.56 -1.30 -15.96
N LEU A 169 3.84 -0.20 -15.87
CA LEU A 169 3.45 0.41 -14.61
C LEU A 169 1.94 0.33 -14.43
N ALA A 170 1.51 -0.15 -13.27
CA ALA A 170 0.15 0.00 -12.81
C ALA A 170 0.04 1.30 -12.00
N LEU A 171 -0.89 2.17 -12.36
CA LEU A 171 -1.10 3.44 -11.69
C LEU A 171 -2.39 3.42 -10.88
N ALA A 172 -2.40 4.06 -9.72
CA ALA A 172 -3.63 4.36 -9.01
C ALA A 172 -4.50 5.33 -9.83
N PRO A 173 -5.83 5.35 -9.61
CA PRO A 173 -6.69 6.35 -10.24
C PRO A 173 -6.22 7.77 -9.93
N PRO A 174 -6.33 8.70 -10.90
CA PRO A 174 -6.09 10.13 -10.67
C PRO A 174 -7.12 10.69 -9.70
N THR A 175 -7.08 11.98 -9.43
CA THR A 175 -8.12 12.63 -8.62
C THR A 175 -9.50 12.20 -9.09
N THR A 176 -10.23 11.57 -8.19
CA THR A 176 -11.58 11.06 -8.47
C THR A 176 -12.59 11.70 -7.52
N LEU A 177 -13.60 12.32 -8.09
CA LEU A 177 -14.74 12.89 -7.37
C LEU A 177 -15.96 11.97 -7.53
N GLY A 178 -16.70 11.74 -6.45
CA GLY A 178 -17.91 10.93 -6.51
C GLY A 178 -18.92 11.28 -5.43
N VAL A 179 -20.13 10.77 -5.63
CA VAL A 179 -21.22 10.83 -4.66
C VAL A 179 -21.77 9.43 -4.44
N ARG A 180 -22.01 9.08 -3.19
CA ARG A 180 -22.67 7.84 -2.77
C ARG A 180 -23.98 8.18 -2.09
N VAL A 181 -25.04 7.47 -2.45
CA VAL A 181 -26.35 7.57 -1.80
C VAL A 181 -26.78 6.19 -1.36
N SER A 182 -27.19 6.07 -0.09
CA SER A 182 -27.76 4.85 0.48
C SER A 182 -29.13 5.14 1.07
N PHE A 183 -30.03 4.18 0.96
CA PHE A 183 -31.38 4.23 1.53
C PHE A 183 -31.72 2.89 2.18
N ASP A 184 -32.12 2.94 3.45
CA ASP A 184 -32.57 1.80 4.24
C ASP A 184 -34.11 1.73 4.24
N PHE A 185 -34.67 0.56 3.89
CA PHE A 185 -36.11 0.31 3.74
C PHE A 185 -36.81 0.05 5.06
#